data_2c76255b34cbb13593d7c137251ad090
#
_entry.id   2c76255b34cbb13593d7c137251ad090
#
_cell.length_a   1.000
_cell.length_b   1.000
_cell.length_c   1.000
_cell.angle_alpha   90.00
_cell.angle_beta   90.00
_cell.angle_gamma   90.00
#
_symmetry.space_group_name_H-M   'P 1'
#
loop_
_entity.id
_entity.type
_entity.pdbx_description
1 polymer ?
#
loop_
_entity_poly.entity_id
_entity_poly.type
_entity_poly.pdbx_seq_one_letter_code
_entity_poly.pdbx_strand_id
1 'polypeptide(L)'
;MYKKILVPIDLLEDDLNSNIIKHVEDLATLGKPEIHFFSVIPSVELFFGIEVAILPESHKNSAERATLAMRALEEVIKDTKIPSSQITCQVSIGSAKDEILDYSKTINADLIVVCSHHPSTSTYLLGSTASAIVRHAQTSVFVVR
;
A
#
# COMPACT_ATOMS: atom_id res chain seq x y z
N MET A 1 -16.55 15.27 2.91
CA MET A 1 -15.15 15.05 3.35
C MET A 1 -14.89 13.56 3.54
N TYR A 2 -13.71 13.09 3.16
CA TYR A 2 -13.35 11.69 3.32
C TYR A 2 -13.25 11.31 4.79
N LYS A 3 -13.77 10.14 5.14
CA LYS A 3 -13.76 9.61 6.51
C LYS A 3 -12.75 8.47 6.68
N LYS A 4 -12.51 7.73 5.61
CA LYS A 4 -11.63 6.56 5.64
C LYS A 4 -10.79 6.50 4.35
N ILE A 5 -9.49 6.68 4.51
CA ILE A 5 -8.54 6.77 3.40
C ILE A 5 -7.63 5.53 3.41
N LEU A 6 -7.59 4.82 2.30
CA LEU A 6 -6.67 3.71 2.08
C LEU A 6 -5.42 4.20 1.36
N VAL A 7 -4.25 3.88 1.91
CA VAL A 7 -2.94 4.29 1.39
C VAL A 7 -2.06 3.06 1.20
N PRO A 8 -2.04 2.49 0.01
CA PRO A 8 -1.08 1.44 -0.32
C PRO A 8 0.36 1.95 -0.26
N ILE A 9 1.23 1.19 0.40
CA ILE A 9 2.66 1.48 0.56
C ILE A 9 3.45 0.34 -0.09
N ASP A 10 4.37 0.69 -0.99
CA ASP A 10 5.35 -0.26 -1.53
C ASP A 10 6.60 -0.23 -0.66
N LEU A 11 6.87 -1.31 0.07
CA LEU A 11 7.99 -1.38 1.02
C LEU A 11 9.36 -1.33 0.34
N LEU A 12 9.44 -1.44 -0.98
CA LEU A 12 10.68 -1.41 -1.75
C LEU A 12 10.98 -0.01 -2.35
N GLU A 13 10.08 0.96 -2.19
CA GLU A 13 10.11 2.25 -2.88
C GLU A 13 10.04 3.43 -1.89
N ASP A 14 11.14 3.69 -1.17
CA ASP A 14 11.19 4.69 -0.11
C ASP A 14 10.88 6.12 -0.59
N ASP A 15 11.36 6.50 -1.78
CA ASP A 15 11.13 7.84 -2.32
C ASP A 15 9.66 8.10 -2.64
N LEU A 16 8.97 7.08 -3.18
CA LEU A 16 7.54 7.16 -3.46
C LEU A 16 6.72 7.22 -2.17
N ASN A 17 7.13 6.46 -1.17
CA ASN A 17 6.47 6.44 0.14
C ASN A 17 6.56 7.82 0.82
N SER A 18 7.74 8.45 0.80
CA SER A 18 7.91 9.78 1.37
C SER A 18 7.03 10.84 0.70
N ASN A 19 6.83 10.74 -0.61
CA ASN A 19 5.98 11.66 -1.35
C ASN A 19 4.49 11.44 -1.04
N ILE A 20 4.03 10.19 -1.05
CA ILE A 20 2.63 9.88 -0.76
C ILE A 20 2.25 10.25 0.68
N ILE A 21 3.13 10.00 1.66
CA ILE A 21 2.89 10.33 3.06
C ILE A 21 2.64 11.84 3.25
N LYS A 22 3.42 12.70 2.59
CA LYS A 22 3.20 14.16 2.65
C LYS A 22 1.80 14.57 2.19
N HIS A 23 1.32 14.00 1.08
CA HIS A 23 -0.03 14.28 0.58
C HIS A 23 -1.11 13.75 1.54
N VAL A 24 -0.87 12.59 2.13
CA VAL A 24 -1.79 12.00 3.12
C VAL A 24 -1.82 12.81 4.42
N GLU A 25 -0.70 13.36 4.86
CA GLU A 25 -0.64 14.28 6.01
C GLU A 25 -1.53 15.50 5.79
N ASP A 26 -1.48 16.10 4.61
CA ASP A 26 -2.35 17.23 4.26
C ASP A 26 -3.83 16.83 4.28
N LEU A 27 -4.15 15.69 3.67
CA LEU A 27 -5.52 15.15 3.69
C LEU A 27 -6.00 14.82 5.11
N ALA A 28 -5.12 14.34 5.98
CA ALA A 28 -5.44 13.99 7.36
C ALA A 28 -5.86 15.20 8.21
N THR A 29 -5.46 16.41 7.81
CA THR A 29 -5.91 17.65 8.49
C THR A 29 -7.36 17.99 8.17
N LEU A 30 -7.88 17.48 7.06
CA LEU A 30 -9.22 17.79 6.55
C LEU A 30 -10.27 16.81 7.12
N GLY A 31 -10.78 17.10 8.31
CA GLY A 31 -11.87 16.33 8.90
C GLY A 31 -11.44 15.11 9.73
N LYS A 32 -10.16 14.95 9.99
CA LYS A 32 -9.58 13.86 10.80
C LYS A 32 -10.01 12.46 10.36
N PRO A 33 -9.77 12.08 9.09
CA PRO A 33 -10.12 10.74 8.59
C PRO A 33 -9.32 9.65 9.30
N GLU A 34 -9.84 8.44 9.28
CA GLU A 34 -9.08 7.22 9.58
C GLU A 34 -8.19 6.89 8.39
N ILE A 35 -6.89 6.73 8.62
CA ILE A 35 -5.89 6.45 7.57
C ILE A 35 -5.43 5.00 7.71
N HIS A 36 -5.67 4.21 6.67
CA HIS A 36 -5.21 2.84 6.58
C HIS A 36 -3.97 2.74 5.69
N PHE A 37 -2.81 2.61 6.28
CA PHE A 37 -1.61 2.24 5.56
C PHE A 37 -1.60 0.73 5.31
N PHE A 38 -1.47 0.35 4.06
CA PHE A 38 -1.64 -1.03 3.62
C PHE A 38 -0.49 -1.46 2.73
N SER A 39 0.12 -2.58 3.06
CA SER A 39 1.17 -3.16 2.22
C SER A 39 0.81 -4.57 1.79
N VAL A 40 1.09 -4.89 0.54
CA VAL A 40 0.89 -6.22 -0.02
C VAL A 40 2.24 -6.83 -0.34
N ILE A 41 2.50 -8.00 0.25
CA ILE A 41 3.66 -8.80 -0.12
C ILE A 41 3.23 -9.90 -1.10
N PRO A 42 3.99 -10.13 -2.18
CA PRO A 42 3.63 -11.16 -3.14
C PRO A 42 3.69 -12.55 -2.52
N SER A 43 2.80 -13.44 -2.96
CA SER A 43 2.91 -14.85 -2.59
C SER A 43 4.19 -15.44 -3.19
N VAL A 44 4.81 -16.38 -2.47
CA VAL A 44 6.04 -17.05 -2.93
C VAL A 44 5.81 -17.75 -4.27
N GLU A 45 4.62 -18.31 -4.47
CA GLU A 45 4.22 -18.99 -5.71
C GLU A 45 4.20 -18.07 -6.94
N LEU A 46 3.86 -16.78 -6.75
CA LEU A 46 3.85 -15.80 -7.83
C LEU A 46 5.26 -15.31 -8.21
N PHE A 47 6.22 -15.40 -7.30
CA PHE A 47 7.56 -14.85 -7.52
C PHE A 47 8.54 -15.84 -8.16
N PHE A 48 8.44 -17.12 -7.83
CA PHE A 48 9.52 -18.08 -8.10
C PHE A 48 9.12 -19.27 -8.95
N GLY A 49 7.85 -19.46 -9.29
CA GLY A 49 7.44 -20.60 -10.10
C GLY A 49 8.08 -21.93 -9.63
N ILE A 50 9.01 -22.46 -10.40
CA ILE A 50 9.64 -23.77 -10.16
C ILE A 50 10.73 -23.72 -9.06
N GLU A 51 11.22 -22.56 -8.65
CA GLU A 51 12.38 -22.42 -7.76
C GLU A 51 12.04 -22.34 -6.26
N VAL A 52 10.78 -22.40 -5.88
CA VAL A 52 10.31 -22.36 -4.47
C VAL A 52 11.00 -23.43 -3.61
N ALA A 53 11.39 -24.54 -4.18
CA ALA A 53 12.05 -25.65 -3.47
C ALA A 53 13.47 -25.31 -2.97
N ILE A 54 14.10 -24.26 -3.50
CA ILE A 54 15.50 -23.90 -3.22
C ILE A 54 15.61 -22.78 -2.17
N LEU A 55 14.49 -22.14 -1.81
CA LEU A 55 14.48 -21.06 -0.84
C LEU A 55 14.70 -21.58 0.60
N PRO A 56 15.48 -20.85 1.43
CA PRO A 56 15.58 -21.13 2.84
C PRO A 56 14.18 -21.20 3.49
N GLU A 57 14.01 -22.08 4.46
CA GLU A 57 12.72 -22.25 5.17
C GLU A 57 12.14 -20.96 5.74
N SER A 58 12.99 -20.05 6.20
CA SER A 58 12.61 -18.71 6.69
C SER A 58 11.85 -17.89 5.65
N HIS A 59 12.08 -18.11 4.36
CA HIS A 59 11.37 -17.43 3.29
C HIS A 59 10.05 -18.10 2.89
N LYS A 60 9.80 -19.31 3.40
CA LYS A 60 8.56 -20.06 3.12
C LYS A 60 7.44 -19.77 4.12
N ASN A 61 7.76 -19.21 5.29
CA ASN A 61 6.79 -18.92 6.34
C ASN A 61 6.07 -17.61 6.10
N SER A 62 4.83 -17.67 5.63
CA SER A 62 3.98 -16.52 5.37
C SER A 62 3.73 -15.66 6.61
N ALA A 63 3.62 -16.25 7.79
CA ALA A 63 3.41 -15.53 9.05
C ALA A 63 4.63 -14.68 9.44
N GLU A 64 5.84 -15.21 9.28
CA GLU A 64 7.07 -14.46 9.52
C GLU A 64 7.25 -13.32 8.51
N ARG A 65 6.97 -13.58 7.24
CA ARG A 65 7.01 -12.55 6.19
C ARG A 65 6.03 -11.42 6.45
N ALA A 66 4.81 -11.75 6.87
CA ALA A 66 3.80 -10.75 7.24
C ALA A 66 4.24 -9.93 8.46
N THR A 67 4.86 -10.56 9.47
CA THR A 67 5.39 -9.87 10.65
C THR A 67 6.52 -8.90 10.29
N LEU A 68 7.45 -9.32 9.45
CA LEU A 68 8.54 -8.47 8.96
C LEU A 68 8.02 -7.31 8.12
N ALA A 69 7.05 -7.56 7.25
CA ALA A 69 6.41 -6.53 6.45
C ALA A 69 5.65 -5.51 7.31
N MET A 70 4.97 -5.95 8.37
CA MET A 70 4.31 -5.05 9.31
C MET A 70 5.31 -4.13 10.01
N ARG A 71 6.43 -4.65 10.47
CA ARG A 71 7.50 -3.84 11.07
C ARG A 71 8.08 -2.85 10.07
N ALA A 72 8.31 -3.28 8.84
CA ALA A 72 8.79 -2.40 7.77
C ALA A 72 7.78 -1.28 7.46
N LEU A 73 6.50 -1.59 7.43
CA LEU A 73 5.43 -0.61 7.23
C LEU A 73 5.40 0.41 8.37
N GLU A 74 5.46 -0.03 9.61
CA GLU A 74 5.51 0.85 10.78
C GLU A 74 6.76 1.74 10.76
N GLU A 75 7.90 1.22 10.30
CA GLU A 75 9.13 2.01 10.14
C GLU A 75 8.99 3.09 9.06
N VAL A 76 8.35 2.78 7.94
CA VAL A 76 8.11 3.76 6.85
C VAL A 76 7.28 4.94 7.32
N ILE A 77 6.31 4.71 8.20
CA ILE A 77 5.37 5.76 8.65
C ILE A 77 5.72 6.36 10.01
N LYS A 78 6.82 5.94 10.65
CA LYS A 78 7.16 6.34 12.02
C LYS A 78 7.26 7.85 12.25
N ASP A 79 7.73 8.59 11.23
CA ASP A 79 7.93 10.04 11.30
C ASP A 79 6.74 10.85 10.77
N THR A 80 5.62 10.19 10.47
CA THR A 80 4.42 10.90 10.01
C THR A 80 3.86 11.80 11.09
N LYS A 81 3.32 12.94 10.67
CA LYS A 81 2.64 13.90 11.55
C LYS A 81 1.19 13.52 11.86
N ILE A 82 0.69 12.45 11.28
CA ILE A 82 -0.66 11.97 11.52
C ILE A 82 -0.73 11.37 12.92
N PRO A 83 -1.71 11.77 13.75
CA PRO A 83 -1.89 11.18 15.08
C PRO A 83 -2.08 9.66 15.01
N SER A 84 -1.42 8.92 15.89
CA SER A 84 -1.51 7.44 15.92
C SER A 84 -2.94 6.94 16.10
N SER A 85 -3.81 7.72 16.74
CA SER A 85 -5.23 7.40 16.90
C SER A 85 -6.01 7.39 15.58
N GLN A 86 -5.46 8.00 14.51
CA GLN A 86 -6.06 8.01 13.17
C GLN A 86 -5.46 6.94 12.26
N ILE A 87 -4.41 6.22 12.70
CA ILE A 87 -3.65 5.29 11.85
C ILE A 87 -4.02 3.85 12.13
N THR A 88 -4.24 3.10 11.08
CA THR A 88 -4.29 1.64 11.08
C THR A 88 -3.27 1.11 10.07
N CYS A 89 -2.49 0.11 10.46
CA CYS A 89 -1.55 -0.59 9.58
C CYS A 89 -2.05 -2.00 9.31
N GLN A 90 -1.99 -2.42 8.06
CA GLN A 90 -2.38 -3.77 7.66
C GLN A 90 -1.45 -4.28 6.56
N VAL A 91 -1.16 -5.57 6.60
CA VAL A 91 -0.38 -6.29 5.59
C VAL A 91 -1.20 -7.45 5.05
N SER A 92 -1.12 -7.69 3.75
CA SER A 92 -1.73 -8.84 3.09
C SER A 92 -0.72 -9.54 2.18
N ILE A 93 -1.00 -10.79 1.83
CA ILE A 93 -0.19 -11.60 0.92
C ILE A 93 -1.03 -11.91 -0.31
N GLY A 94 -0.51 -11.59 -1.49
CA GLY A 94 -1.20 -11.85 -2.74
C GLY A 94 -0.82 -10.90 -3.87
N SER A 95 -1.75 -10.68 -4.79
CA SER A 95 -1.63 -9.70 -5.86
C SER A 95 -1.94 -8.30 -5.34
N ALA A 96 -1.03 -7.35 -5.52
CA ALA A 96 -1.19 -5.99 -4.99
C ALA A 96 -2.53 -5.36 -5.41
N LYS A 97 -2.85 -5.37 -6.71
CA LYS A 97 -4.09 -4.78 -7.23
C LYS A 97 -5.35 -5.39 -6.62
N ASP A 98 -5.39 -6.71 -6.50
CA ASP A 98 -6.55 -7.44 -6.00
C ASP A 98 -6.72 -7.22 -4.49
N GLU A 99 -5.65 -7.36 -3.72
CA GLU A 99 -5.66 -7.17 -2.28
C GLU A 99 -6.02 -5.72 -1.89
N ILE A 100 -5.52 -4.73 -2.62
CA ILE A 100 -5.86 -3.32 -2.38
C ILE A 100 -7.35 -3.07 -2.65
N LEU A 101 -7.86 -3.55 -3.79
CA LEU A 101 -9.27 -3.38 -4.15
C LEU A 101 -10.20 -4.10 -3.15
N ASP A 102 -9.85 -5.31 -2.75
CA ASP A 102 -10.65 -6.08 -1.79
C ASP A 102 -10.60 -5.45 -0.39
N TYR A 103 -9.44 -5.01 0.06
CA TYR A 103 -9.33 -4.34 1.36
C TYR A 103 -10.07 -3.00 1.37
N SER A 104 -10.04 -2.25 0.27
CA SER A 104 -10.81 -1.00 0.16
C SER A 104 -12.31 -1.20 0.36
N LYS A 105 -12.85 -2.31 -0.16
CA LYS A 105 -14.26 -2.70 0.06
C LYS A 105 -14.50 -3.15 1.50
N THR A 106 -13.62 -3.96 2.03
CA THR A 106 -13.72 -4.50 3.40
C THR A 106 -13.81 -3.40 4.45
N ILE A 107 -12.99 -2.37 4.31
CA ILE A 107 -13.00 -1.23 5.25
C ILE A 107 -14.00 -0.13 4.88
N ASN A 108 -14.68 -0.26 3.75
CA ASN A 108 -15.52 0.80 3.17
C ASN A 108 -14.74 2.10 3.00
N ALA A 109 -13.57 2.04 2.38
CA ALA A 109 -12.77 3.23 2.08
C ALA A 109 -13.54 4.17 1.15
N ASP A 110 -13.46 5.45 1.39
CA ASP A 110 -14.08 6.47 0.53
C ASP A 110 -13.05 7.25 -0.31
N LEU A 111 -11.76 6.99 -0.06
CA LEU A 111 -10.65 7.44 -0.90
C LEU A 111 -9.51 6.41 -0.90
N ILE A 112 -8.91 6.17 -2.07
CA ILE A 112 -7.64 5.46 -2.20
C ILE A 112 -6.60 6.46 -2.70
N VAL A 113 -5.45 6.56 -2.03
CA VAL A 113 -4.33 7.41 -2.45
C VAL A 113 -3.21 6.51 -2.95
N VAL A 114 -2.84 6.61 -4.21
CA VAL A 114 -1.81 5.77 -4.85
C VAL A 114 -0.73 6.60 -5.52
N CYS A 115 0.50 6.08 -5.57
CA CYS A 115 1.55 6.62 -6.43
C CYS A 115 1.40 6.09 -7.85
N SER A 116 1.72 6.94 -8.84
CA SER A 116 1.54 6.60 -10.25
C SER A 116 2.56 5.59 -10.76
N HIS A 117 3.85 5.73 -10.43
CA HIS A 117 4.93 4.85 -10.91
C HIS A 117 6.28 5.24 -10.31
N HIS A 118 7.30 4.43 -10.59
CA HIS A 118 8.69 4.73 -10.26
C HIS A 118 9.22 5.92 -11.07
N PRO A 119 10.05 6.83 -10.49
CA PRO A 119 10.58 8.02 -11.18
C PRO A 119 11.39 7.74 -12.44
N SER A 120 11.94 6.55 -12.59
CA SER A 120 12.70 6.11 -13.77
C SER A 120 11.85 5.69 -14.95
N THR A 121 10.54 5.60 -14.77
CA THR A 121 9.59 5.19 -15.82
C THR A 121 9.05 6.41 -16.56
N SER A 122 8.59 6.23 -17.79
CA SER A 122 7.99 7.33 -18.58
C SER A 122 6.88 8.03 -17.81
N THR A 123 6.95 9.37 -17.77
CA THR A 123 5.96 10.21 -17.07
C THR A 123 4.54 10.13 -17.63
N TYR A 124 4.37 9.50 -18.79
CA TYR A 124 3.07 9.32 -19.43
C TYR A 124 2.36 8.04 -19.03
N LEU A 125 3.07 7.09 -18.40
CA LEU A 125 2.50 5.81 -18.04
C LEU A 125 2.13 5.76 -16.56
N LEU A 126 0.93 5.31 -16.30
CA LEU A 126 0.48 4.92 -14.97
C LEU A 126 0.95 3.49 -14.70
N GLY A 127 1.54 3.22 -13.54
CA GLY A 127 1.98 1.87 -13.17
C GLY A 127 0.82 0.86 -13.21
N SER A 128 1.14 -0.43 -13.37
CA SER A 128 0.13 -1.48 -13.52
C SER A 128 -0.86 -1.55 -12.35
N THR A 129 -0.37 -1.44 -11.13
CA THR A 129 -1.20 -1.42 -9.92
C THR A 129 -2.08 -0.17 -9.87
N ALA A 130 -1.50 1.01 -10.07
CA ALA A 130 -2.25 2.26 -10.06
C ALA A 130 -3.30 2.29 -11.18
N SER A 131 -2.97 1.82 -12.38
CA SER A 131 -3.92 1.70 -13.50
C SER A 131 -5.08 0.78 -13.17
N ALA A 132 -4.83 -0.36 -12.55
CA ALA A 132 -5.88 -1.29 -12.13
C ALA A 132 -6.79 -0.69 -11.07
N ILE A 133 -6.22 0.01 -10.09
CA ILE A 133 -6.99 0.69 -9.04
C ILE A 133 -7.87 1.79 -9.63
N VAL A 134 -7.32 2.65 -10.48
CA VAL A 134 -8.10 3.72 -11.14
C VAL A 134 -9.26 3.15 -11.96
N ARG A 135 -9.04 2.02 -12.63
CA ARG A 135 -10.06 1.38 -13.48
C ARG A 135 -11.15 0.67 -12.68
N HIS A 136 -10.81 0.02 -11.58
CA HIS A 136 -11.70 -0.93 -10.90
C HIS A 136 -12.17 -0.48 -9.51
N ALA A 137 -11.60 0.57 -8.93
CA ALA A 137 -12.07 1.08 -7.65
C ALA A 137 -13.50 1.60 -7.75
N GLN A 138 -14.28 1.33 -6.71
CA GLN A 138 -15.66 1.81 -6.56
C GLN A 138 -15.73 3.08 -5.70
N THR A 139 -14.60 3.65 -5.40
CA THR A 139 -14.44 4.85 -4.60
C THR A 139 -13.53 5.86 -5.30
N SER A 140 -13.40 7.06 -4.75
CA SER A 140 -12.48 8.08 -5.26
C SER A 140 -11.04 7.58 -5.23
N VAL A 141 -10.26 7.96 -6.23
CA VAL A 141 -8.82 7.64 -6.30
C VAL A 141 -8.05 8.92 -6.52
N PHE A 142 -7.10 9.17 -5.63
CA PHE A 142 -6.15 10.27 -5.74
C PHE A 142 -4.79 9.70 -6.17
N VAL A 143 -4.32 10.12 -7.33
CA VAL A 143 -3.05 9.65 -7.89
C VAL A 143 -1.96 10.69 -7.64
N VAL A 144 -0.95 10.33 -6.86
CA VAL A 144 0.25 11.13 -6.61
C VAL A 144 1.26 10.84 -7.72
N ARG A 145 1.80 11.90 -8.33
CA ARG A 145 2.82 11.81 -9.39
C ARG A 145 4.20 12.26 -8.91
#